data_3be270672cd2e4d51e41a5a09c9a0ac0
#
_entry.id   3be270672cd2e4d51e41a5a09c9a0ac0
#
_cell.length_a   1.000
_cell.length_b   1.000
_cell.length_c   1.000
_cell.angle_alpha   90.00
_cell.angle_beta   90.00
_cell.angle_gamma   90.00
#
_symmetry.space_group_name_H-M   'P 1'
#
loop_
_entity.id
_entity.type
_entity.pdbx_description
1 polymer ?
#
loop_
_entity_poly.entity_id
_entity_poly.type
_entity_poly.pdbx_seq_one_letter_code
_entity_poly.pdbx_strand_id
1 'polypeptide(L)'
;GTPERPELIERALEISSGLVVVDEAYGQFAKFTALDFLRAPEPPESLIVTRTFSKTWSMAGARLGYCVAPSWIIEEFDKVVLPYHVDAIKQVAGRLALDFVPEMDERVDRISAERNKIENALRELGLVVWPSEANFVLFRSTNPLFPGNLIWEYLLDRSILVRNCSSWPLLEGCLRVTVGSPNENDRFIGALQEIIA
;
A
#
# COMPACT_ATOMS: atom_id res chain seq x y z
N GLY A 1 -3.78 -3.32 4.37
CA GLY A 1 -3.70 -1.87 4.18
C GLY A 1 -3.70 -1.07 5.48
N THR A 2 -3.75 -1.75 6.63
CA THR A 2 -3.70 -1.10 7.95
C THR A 2 -2.24 -0.76 8.28
N PRO A 3 -1.92 0.49 8.63
CA PRO A 3 -0.56 0.86 9.06
C PRO A 3 -0.29 0.30 10.46
N GLU A 4 0.98 0.07 10.75
CA GLU A 4 1.42 -0.22 12.12
C GLU A 4 1.39 1.05 12.97
N ARG A 5 1.11 0.90 14.26
CA ARG A 5 1.09 2.02 15.19
C ARG A 5 2.51 2.47 15.54
N PRO A 6 2.75 3.78 15.68
CA PRO A 6 4.08 4.31 16.06
C PRO A 6 4.67 3.60 17.28
N GLU A 7 3.86 3.34 18.30
CA GLU A 7 4.30 2.73 19.56
C GLU A 7 4.83 1.30 19.37
N LEU A 8 4.36 0.57 18.35
CA LEU A 8 4.91 -0.75 18.02
C LEU A 8 6.29 -0.64 17.38
N ILE A 9 6.52 0.39 16.57
CA ILE A 9 7.82 0.66 15.99
C ILE A 9 8.82 1.08 17.09
N GLU A 10 8.41 2.00 17.98
CA GLU A 10 9.20 2.39 19.15
C GLU A 10 9.56 1.17 20.00
N ARG A 11 8.57 0.34 20.30
CA ARG A 11 8.81 -0.87 21.08
C ARG A 11 9.74 -1.86 20.38
N ALA A 12 9.62 -2.01 19.06
CA ALA A 12 10.54 -2.84 18.28
C ALA A 12 11.98 -2.30 18.36
N LEU A 13 12.16 -0.99 18.26
CA LEU A 13 13.46 -0.34 18.38
C LEU A 13 14.08 -0.52 19.79
N GLU A 14 13.27 -0.48 20.85
CA GLU A 14 13.72 -0.69 22.22
C GLU A 14 14.21 -2.10 22.50
N ILE A 15 13.49 -3.12 21.99
CA ILE A 15 13.76 -4.52 22.34
C ILE A 15 14.66 -5.26 21.37
N SER A 16 14.79 -4.73 20.13
CA SER A 16 15.63 -5.35 19.11
C SER A 16 17.11 -5.10 19.37
N SER A 17 17.91 -6.16 19.33
CA SER A 17 19.37 -6.05 19.31
C SER A 17 19.94 -5.91 17.90
N GLY A 18 19.08 -5.92 16.86
CA GLY A 18 19.46 -5.83 15.46
C GLY A 18 18.77 -4.67 14.75
N LEU A 19 18.75 -4.71 13.43
CA LEU A 19 18.10 -3.70 12.62
C LEU A 19 16.57 -3.87 12.65
N VAL A 20 15.86 -2.75 12.69
CA VAL A 20 14.40 -2.68 12.54
C VAL A 20 14.11 -2.11 11.17
N VAL A 21 13.43 -2.88 10.33
CA VAL A 21 13.04 -2.47 8.97
C VAL A 21 11.55 -2.17 8.94
N VAL A 22 11.18 -0.94 8.59
CA VAL A 22 9.80 -0.54 8.37
C VAL A 22 9.56 -0.40 6.87
N ASP A 23 8.71 -1.29 6.32
CA ASP A 23 8.34 -1.24 4.91
C ASP A 23 7.19 -0.26 4.71
N GLU A 24 7.51 0.92 4.19
CA GLU A 24 6.58 1.97 3.83
C GLU A 24 6.26 1.99 2.32
N ALA A 25 6.11 0.83 1.68
CA ALA A 25 5.68 0.79 0.28
C ALA A 25 4.35 1.50 0.02
N TYR A 26 3.52 1.68 1.04
CA TYR A 26 2.27 2.43 1.04
C TYR A 26 2.29 3.64 1.98
N GLY A 27 3.43 3.97 2.56
CA GLY A 27 3.56 4.97 3.63
C GLY A 27 3.05 6.37 3.27
N GLN A 28 3.12 6.78 1.99
CA GLN A 28 2.58 8.09 1.57
C GLN A 28 1.05 8.17 1.59
N PHE A 29 0.32 7.06 1.73
CA PHE A 29 -1.13 7.05 1.95
C PHE A 29 -1.50 7.06 3.43
N ALA A 30 -0.54 6.80 4.31
CA ALA A 30 -0.75 6.72 5.75
C ALA A 30 -0.59 8.09 6.41
N LYS A 31 -1.24 8.24 7.57
CA LYS A 31 -1.17 9.48 8.38
C LYS A 31 0.14 9.64 9.13
N PHE A 32 0.85 8.55 9.33
CA PHE A 32 2.12 8.49 10.05
C PHE A 32 3.19 7.90 9.15
N THR A 33 4.43 8.33 9.35
CA THR A 33 5.62 7.76 8.70
C THR A 33 6.74 7.54 9.71
N ALA A 34 7.39 6.39 9.63
CA ALA A 34 8.58 6.10 10.44
C ALA A 34 9.80 6.98 10.08
N LEU A 35 9.73 7.73 8.96
CA LEU A 35 10.74 8.74 8.67
C LEU A 35 10.79 9.85 9.72
N ASP A 36 9.71 10.07 10.48
CA ASP A 36 9.68 11.09 11.53
C ASP A 36 10.62 10.72 12.68
N PHE A 37 10.81 9.42 12.95
CA PHE A 37 11.86 8.99 13.89
C PHE A 37 13.27 9.31 13.38
N LEU A 38 13.52 9.16 12.08
CA LEU A 38 14.84 9.47 11.49
C LEU A 38 15.12 10.97 11.37
N ARG A 39 14.08 11.81 11.49
CA ARG A 39 14.19 13.29 11.51
C ARG A 39 14.32 13.86 12.93
N ALA A 40 14.13 13.02 13.94
CA ALA A 40 14.28 13.45 15.33
C ALA A 40 15.71 13.95 15.63
N PRO A 41 15.91 14.80 16.66
CA PRO A 41 17.24 15.25 17.05
C PRO A 41 18.21 14.10 17.42
N GLU A 42 17.67 13.00 17.94
CA GLU A 42 18.39 11.77 18.28
C GLU A 42 17.73 10.61 17.51
N PRO A 43 18.09 10.41 16.23
CA PRO A 43 17.48 9.36 15.42
C PRO A 43 17.94 7.96 15.84
N PRO A 44 17.05 6.95 15.76
CA PRO A 44 17.46 5.57 16.04
C PRO A 44 18.54 5.07 15.09
N GLU A 45 19.64 4.58 15.63
CA GLU A 45 20.79 4.06 14.87
C GLU A 45 20.51 2.71 14.17
N SER A 46 19.38 2.05 14.49
CA SER A 46 19.02 0.73 13.97
C SER A 46 17.82 0.74 13.02
N LEU A 47 17.23 1.90 12.72
CA LEU A 47 16.01 2.00 11.89
C LEU A 47 16.35 2.13 10.40
N ILE A 48 15.67 1.31 9.59
CA ILE A 48 15.66 1.41 8.14
C ILE A 48 14.20 1.61 7.70
N VAL A 49 13.92 2.63 6.92
CA VAL A 49 12.61 2.84 6.29
C VAL A 49 12.73 2.61 4.79
N THR A 50 11.97 1.67 4.24
CA THR A 50 11.97 1.39 2.80
C THR A 50 10.75 2.02 2.12
N ARG A 51 10.94 2.55 0.91
CA ARG A 51 9.88 3.14 0.07
C ARG A 51 10.01 2.72 -1.38
N THR A 52 8.93 2.87 -2.13
CA THR A 52 8.88 2.49 -3.56
C THR A 52 8.31 3.60 -4.42
N PHE A 53 8.80 3.70 -5.65
CA PHE A 53 8.18 4.52 -6.71
C PHE A 53 6.99 3.81 -7.39
N SER A 54 6.73 2.54 -7.05
CA SER A 54 5.72 1.71 -7.72
C SER A 54 4.27 2.13 -7.46
N LYS A 55 3.98 2.85 -6.37
CA LYS A 55 2.61 3.14 -5.93
C LYS A 55 2.22 4.60 -6.19
N THR A 56 2.58 5.49 -5.30
CA THR A 56 2.20 6.91 -5.38
C THR A 56 2.81 7.64 -6.59
N TRP A 57 3.98 7.22 -7.05
CA TRP A 57 4.67 7.78 -8.20
C TRP A 57 4.25 7.18 -9.55
N SER A 58 3.34 6.19 -9.57
CA SER A 58 2.88 5.51 -10.79
C SER A 58 3.99 4.87 -11.63
N MET A 59 5.12 4.52 -11.01
CA MET A 59 6.31 3.97 -11.68
C MET A 59 6.49 2.48 -11.40
N ALA A 60 5.41 1.70 -11.33
CA ALA A 60 5.50 0.27 -11.02
C ALA A 60 6.39 -0.53 -11.99
N GLY A 61 6.38 -0.16 -13.28
CA GLY A 61 7.23 -0.78 -14.30
C GLY A 61 8.72 -0.46 -14.16
N ALA A 62 9.09 0.63 -13.49
CA ALA A 62 10.49 1.01 -13.29
C ALA A 62 11.23 0.10 -12.30
N ARG A 63 10.50 -0.63 -11.43
CA ARG A 63 11.09 -1.47 -10.38
C ARG A 63 12.12 -0.72 -9.52
N LEU A 64 11.77 0.51 -9.12
CA LEU A 64 12.60 1.42 -8.36
C LEU A 64 12.05 1.63 -6.95
N GLY A 65 12.93 1.61 -5.98
CA GLY A 65 12.66 1.94 -4.57
C GLY A 65 13.89 2.57 -3.96
N TYR A 66 13.76 2.97 -2.70
CA TYR A 66 14.85 3.53 -1.91
C TYR A 66 14.67 3.19 -0.44
N CYS A 67 15.73 3.30 0.31
CA CYS A 67 15.67 3.26 1.76
C CYS A 67 16.26 4.55 2.35
N VAL A 68 15.81 4.87 3.56
CA VAL A 68 16.39 5.92 4.41
C VAL A 68 16.84 5.25 5.70
N ALA A 69 18.10 5.47 6.06
CA ALA A 69 18.70 4.85 7.21
C ALA A 69 19.89 5.71 7.70
N PRO A 70 20.44 5.48 8.91
CA PRO A 70 21.70 6.05 9.36
C PRO A 70 22.85 5.78 8.38
N SER A 71 23.81 6.70 8.30
CA SER A 71 24.90 6.65 7.30
C SER A 71 25.71 5.36 7.36
N TRP A 72 25.98 4.84 8.55
CA TRP A 72 26.75 3.61 8.70
C TRP A 72 26.07 2.39 8.05
N ILE A 73 24.73 2.33 8.07
CA ILE A 73 23.97 1.25 7.42
C ILE A 73 24.10 1.39 5.88
N ILE A 74 24.02 2.61 5.37
CA ILE A 74 24.18 2.87 3.93
C ILE A 74 25.58 2.49 3.46
N GLU A 75 26.62 2.79 4.25
CA GLU A 75 27.99 2.38 3.97
C GLU A 75 28.15 0.85 3.92
N GLU A 76 27.43 0.11 4.76
CA GLU A 76 27.42 -1.37 4.70
C GLU A 76 26.67 -1.88 3.45
N PHE A 77 25.59 -1.23 3.06
CA PHE A 77 24.89 -1.58 1.82
C PHE A 77 25.75 -1.36 0.58
N ASP A 78 26.51 -0.27 0.54
CA ASP A 78 27.42 0.04 -0.58
C ASP A 78 28.49 -1.04 -0.80
N LYS A 79 28.86 -1.78 0.25
CA LYS A 79 29.83 -2.88 0.14
C LYS A 79 29.27 -4.13 -0.55
N VAL A 80 27.93 -4.33 -0.52
CA VAL A 80 27.28 -5.55 -0.99
C VAL A 80 26.39 -5.33 -2.21
N VAL A 81 26.10 -4.07 -2.54
CA VAL A 81 25.28 -3.74 -3.70
C VAL A 81 25.97 -4.14 -5.00
N LEU A 82 25.23 -4.78 -5.90
CA LEU A 82 25.78 -5.19 -7.20
C LEU A 82 26.12 -3.97 -8.06
N PRO A 83 27.26 -3.98 -8.77
CA PRO A 83 27.54 -2.95 -9.77
C PRO A 83 26.38 -2.84 -10.79
N TYR A 84 25.98 -1.62 -11.12
CA TYR A 84 24.95 -1.34 -12.11
C TYR A 84 23.55 -1.93 -11.79
N HIS A 85 23.25 -2.20 -10.51
CA HIS A 85 21.98 -2.75 -10.05
C HIS A 85 20.75 -1.88 -10.43
N VAL A 86 20.95 -0.56 -10.61
CA VAL A 86 19.95 0.37 -11.14
C VAL A 86 20.54 1.07 -12.37
N ASP A 87 19.90 0.91 -13.52
CA ASP A 87 20.34 1.54 -14.75
C ASP A 87 20.20 3.08 -14.71
N ALA A 88 20.96 3.77 -15.57
CA ALA A 88 21.03 5.23 -15.58
C ALA A 88 19.67 5.90 -15.84
N ILE A 89 18.81 5.29 -16.67
CA ILE A 89 17.48 5.84 -17.00
C ILE A 89 16.60 5.83 -15.73
N LYS A 90 16.59 4.74 -14.98
CA LYS A 90 15.85 4.65 -13.72
C LYS A 90 16.36 5.62 -12.67
N GLN A 91 17.69 5.79 -12.58
CA GLN A 91 18.28 6.75 -11.64
C GLN A 91 17.86 8.19 -11.97
N VAL A 92 17.87 8.57 -13.24
CA VAL A 92 17.41 9.88 -13.70
C VAL A 92 15.91 10.04 -13.46
N ALA A 93 15.11 9.05 -13.85
CA ALA A 93 13.66 9.07 -13.66
C ALA A 93 13.27 9.21 -12.18
N GLY A 94 13.95 8.47 -11.28
CA GLY A 94 13.70 8.56 -9.85
C GLY A 94 14.03 9.94 -9.27
N ARG A 95 15.15 10.55 -9.69
CA ARG A 95 15.50 11.91 -9.25
C ARG A 95 14.52 12.95 -9.76
N LEU A 96 14.18 12.90 -11.05
CA LEU A 96 13.20 13.81 -11.64
C LEU A 96 11.81 13.67 -11.01
N ALA A 97 11.40 12.45 -10.63
CA ALA A 97 10.11 12.25 -9.98
C ALA A 97 9.98 13.07 -8.69
N LEU A 98 11.07 13.27 -7.95
CA LEU A 98 11.06 14.06 -6.70
C LEU A 98 10.78 15.56 -6.91
N ASP A 99 10.92 16.08 -8.14
CA ASP A 99 10.54 17.45 -8.48
C ASP A 99 9.01 17.61 -8.58
N PHE A 100 8.26 16.48 -8.61
CA PHE A 100 6.80 16.42 -8.76
C PHE A 100 6.09 15.94 -7.48
N VAL A 101 6.63 16.28 -6.30
CA VAL A 101 6.00 15.93 -5.01
C VAL A 101 4.59 16.50 -4.89
N PRO A 102 4.29 17.78 -5.25
CA PRO A 102 2.94 18.31 -5.17
C PRO A 102 1.91 17.50 -5.99
N GLU A 103 2.27 17.10 -7.20
CA GLU A 103 1.40 16.28 -8.07
C GLU A 103 1.21 14.86 -7.52
N MET A 104 2.24 14.33 -6.86
CA MET A 104 2.15 13.05 -6.18
C MET A 104 1.19 13.15 -4.98
N ASP A 105 1.30 14.19 -4.16
CA ASP A 105 0.43 14.43 -3.01
C ASP A 105 -1.03 14.60 -3.44
N GLU A 106 -1.29 15.40 -4.47
CA GLU A 106 -2.64 15.57 -5.05
C GLU A 106 -3.23 14.23 -5.54
N ARG A 107 -2.40 13.36 -6.10
CA ARG A 107 -2.82 12.00 -6.50
C ARG A 107 -3.15 11.13 -5.28
N VAL A 108 -2.34 11.21 -4.23
CA VAL A 108 -2.58 10.49 -2.96
C VAL A 108 -3.91 10.90 -2.36
N ASP A 109 -4.22 12.21 -2.33
CA ASP A 109 -5.48 12.73 -1.83
C ASP A 109 -6.69 12.22 -2.64
N ARG A 110 -6.58 12.24 -3.97
CA ARG A 110 -7.63 11.71 -4.85
C ARG A 110 -7.86 10.21 -4.65
N ILE A 111 -6.80 9.42 -4.56
CA ILE A 111 -6.89 7.98 -4.29
C ILE A 111 -7.50 7.73 -2.91
N SER A 112 -7.14 8.52 -1.91
CA SER A 112 -7.67 8.39 -0.55
C SER A 112 -9.16 8.72 -0.49
N ALA A 113 -9.63 9.74 -1.23
CA ALA A 113 -11.04 10.07 -1.34
C ALA A 113 -11.84 8.94 -2.02
N GLU A 114 -11.35 8.42 -3.13
CA GLU A 114 -11.98 7.30 -3.85
C GLU A 114 -11.96 5.99 -3.01
N ARG A 115 -10.89 5.73 -2.26
CA ARG A 115 -10.84 4.62 -1.30
C ARG A 115 -11.98 4.72 -0.29
N ASN A 116 -12.17 5.91 0.31
CA ASN A 116 -13.23 6.13 1.28
C ASN A 116 -14.63 5.91 0.68
N LYS A 117 -14.84 6.32 -0.58
CA LYS A 117 -16.07 6.06 -1.32
C LYS A 117 -16.32 4.55 -1.48
N ILE A 118 -15.31 3.79 -1.89
CA ILE A 118 -15.40 2.33 -2.01
C ILE A 118 -15.71 1.71 -0.64
N GLU A 119 -14.98 2.07 0.41
CA GLU A 119 -15.19 1.54 1.76
C GLU A 119 -16.63 1.76 2.25
N ASN A 120 -17.18 2.96 2.03
CA ASN A 120 -18.55 3.28 2.44
C ASN A 120 -19.57 2.47 1.65
N ALA A 121 -19.45 2.40 0.33
CA ALA A 121 -20.33 1.60 -0.52
C ALA A 121 -20.32 0.10 -0.12
N LEU A 122 -19.15 -0.46 0.16
CA LEU A 122 -19.03 -1.85 0.60
C LEU A 122 -19.72 -2.09 1.95
N ARG A 123 -19.61 -1.14 2.91
CA ARG A 123 -20.30 -1.23 4.22
C ARG A 123 -21.82 -1.11 4.06
N GLU A 124 -22.31 -0.23 3.17
CA GLU A 124 -23.73 -0.08 2.86
C GLU A 124 -24.33 -1.37 2.26
N LEU A 125 -23.52 -2.14 1.53
CA LEU A 125 -23.88 -3.46 1.01
C LEU A 125 -23.81 -4.59 2.05
N GLY A 126 -23.53 -4.27 3.33
CA GLY A 126 -23.44 -5.24 4.41
C GLY A 126 -22.17 -6.10 4.40
N LEU A 127 -21.15 -5.69 3.65
CA LEU A 127 -19.86 -6.39 3.63
C LEU A 127 -18.98 -5.99 4.81
N VAL A 128 -18.18 -6.93 5.29
CA VAL A 128 -17.12 -6.63 6.26
C VAL A 128 -15.98 -5.94 5.52
N VAL A 129 -15.55 -4.78 6.00
CA VAL A 129 -14.51 -3.95 5.39
C VAL A 129 -13.46 -3.62 6.44
N TRP A 130 -12.21 -3.94 6.16
CA TRP A 130 -11.09 -3.55 7.01
C TRP A 130 -10.62 -2.14 6.67
N PRO A 131 -10.32 -1.30 7.68
CA PRO A 131 -9.75 0.03 7.46
C PRO A 131 -8.47 -0.05 6.63
N SER A 132 -8.29 0.90 5.71
CA SER A 132 -7.11 0.95 4.85
C SER A 132 -6.50 2.35 4.81
N GLU A 133 -5.18 2.40 4.91
CA GLU A 133 -4.32 3.55 4.58
C GLU A 133 -3.36 3.15 3.45
N ALA A 134 -3.89 2.50 2.41
CA ALA A 134 -3.20 2.12 1.19
C ALA A 134 -4.06 2.46 -0.03
N ASN A 135 -3.64 2.08 -1.23
CA ASN A 135 -4.43 2.25 -2.44
C ASN A 135 -5.34 1.05 -2.75
N PHE A 136 -5.74 0.29 -1.74
CA PHE A 136 -6.63 -0.87 -1.89
C PHE A 136 -7.50 -1.05 -0.65
N VAL A 137 -8.60 -1.78 -0.79
CA VAL A 137 -9.52 -2.14 0.27
C VAL A 137 -9.65 -3.65 0.34
N LEU A 138 -9.55 -4.21 1.54
CA LEU A 138 -9.85 -5.61 1.84
C LEU A 138 -11.29 -5.71 2.35
N PHE A 139 -12.05 -6.65 1.80
CA PHE A 139 -13.44 -6.86 2.17
C PHE A 139 -13.83 -8.33 2.11
N ARG A 140 -14.91 -8.70 2.79
CA ARG A 140 -15.47 -10.06 2.80
C ARG A 140 -16.99 -10.02 2.93
N SER A 141 -17.67 -10.92 2.22
CA SER A 141 -19.08 -11.22 2.46
C SER A 141 -19.21 -12.22 3.61
N THR A 142 -20.17 -11.99 4.49
CA THR A 142 -20.62 -12.96 5.51
C THR A 142 -21.94 -13.62 5.11
N ASN A 143 -22.54 -13.23 3.98
CA ASN A 143 -23.75 -13.82 3.47
C ASN A 143 -23.43 -15.17 2.79
N PRO A 144 -23.97 -16.30 3.28
CA PRO A 144 -23.71 -17.62 2.68
C PRO A 144 -24.25 -17.76 1.25
N LEU A 145 -25.19 -16.92 0.82
CA LEU A 145 -25.71 -16.92 -0.55
C LEU A 145 -24.74 -16.25 -1.53
N PHE A 146 -23.86 -15.37 -1.04
CA PHE A 146 -22.88 -14.63 -1.82
C PHE A 146 -21.47 -14.77 -1.20
N PRO A 147 -20.91 -15.99 -1.18
CA PRO A 147 -19.54 -16.18 -0.66
C PRO A 147 -18.52 -15.47 -1.55
N GLY A 148 -17.36 -15.14 -0.99
CA GLY A 148 -16.34 -14.37 -1.68
C GLY A 148 -15.91 -14.93 -3.05
N ASN A 149 -15.83 -16.25 -3.19
CA ASN A 149 -15.50 -16.88 -4.49
C ASN A 149 -16.59 -16.61 -5.54
N LEU A 150 -17.88 -16.70 -5.17
CA LEU A 150 -18.98 -16.38 -6.08
C LEU A 150 -18.95 -14.92 -6.51
N ILE A 151 -18.76 -14.00 -5.57
CA ILE A 151 -18.60 -12.57 -5.88
C ILE A 151 -17.42 -12.35 -6.84
N TRP A 152 -16.29 -13.04 -6.60
CA TRP A 152 -15.11 -12.93 -7.46
C TRP A 152 -15.40 -13.39 -8.90
N GLU A 153 -16.07 -14.54 -9.07
CA GLU A 153 -16.48 -15.06 -10.39
C GLU A 153 -17.41 -14.10 -11.12
N TYR A 154 -18.43 -13.58 -10.43
CA TYR A 154 -19.34 -12.57 -10.98
C TYR A 154 -18.65 -11.30 -11.46
N LEU A 155 -17.70 -10.80 -10.68
CA LEU A 155 -16.91 -9.62 -11.07
C LEU A 155 -16.01 -9.94 -12.28
N LEU A 156 -15.42 -11.13 -12.31
CA LEU A 156 -14.60 -11.59 -13.44
C LEU A 156 -15.42 -11.66 -14.75
N ASP A 157 -16.64 -12.20 -14.70
CA ASP A 157 -17.55 -12.27 -15.84
C ASP A 157 -17.93 -10.88 -16.38
N ARG A 158 -17.86 -9.85 -15.53
CA ARG A 158 -18.06 -8.45 -15.91
C ARG A 158 -16.77 -7.73 -16.27
N SER A 159 -15.69 -8.46 -16.45
CA SER A 159 -14.35 -7.91 -16.73
C SER A 159 -13.86 -6.94 -15.64
N ILE A 160 -14.20 -7.22 -14.37
CA ILE A 160 -13.73 -6.49 -13.21
C ILE A 160 -12.79 -7.39 -12.42
N LEU A 161 -11.50 -7.07 -12.41
CA LEU A 161 -10.47 -7.88 -11.77
C LEU A 161 -10.21 -7.39 -10.34
N VAL A 162 -10.52 -8.23 -9.36
CA VAL A 162 -10.13 -8.06 -7.97
C VAL A 162 -9.23 -9.21 -7.54
N ARG A 163 -8.42 -9.00 -6.51
CA ARG A 163 -7.59 -10.05 -5.96
C ARG A 163 -8.42 -10.96 -5.06
N ASN A 164 -8.49 -12.26 -5.39
CA ASN A 164 -8.97 -13.27 -4.47
C ASN A 164 -7.83 -13.60 -3.48
N CYS A 165 -8.09 -13.35 -2.18
CA CYS A 165 -7.12 -13.58 -1.09
C CYS A 165 -7.45 -14.85 -0.29
N SER A 166 -8.45 -15.64 -0.68
CA SER A 166 -8.96 -16.77 0.10
C SER A 166 -7.91 -17.86 0.38
N SER A 167 -6.87 -17.96 -0.45
CA SER A 167 -5.78 -18.92 -0.26
C SER A 167 -4.72 -18.47 0.75
N TRP A 168 -4.81 -17.24 1.26
CA TRP A 168 -3.85 -16.71 2.22
C TRP A 168 -4.30 -17.02 3.65
N PRO A 169 -3.36 -17.28 4.58
CA PRO A 169 -3.71 -17.55 5.97
C PRO A 169 -4.62 -16.48 6.56
N LEU A 170 -5.69 -16.88 7.23
CA LEU A 170 -6.68 -16.03 7.90
C LEU A 170 -7.51 -15.12 6.98
N LEU A 171 -7.39 -15.26 5.65
CA LEU A 171 -8.12 -14.43 4.66
C LEU A 171 -9.15 -15.23 3.86
N GLU A 172 -9.67 -16.32 4.41
CA GLU A 172 -10.70 -17.11 3.74
C GLU A 172 -11.93 -16.25 3.40
N GLY A 173 -12.36 -16.32 2.14
CA GLY A 173 -13.46 -15.53 1.59
C GLY A 173 -13.18 -14.04 1.40
N CYS A 174 -11.95 -13.59 1.66
CA CYS A 174 -11.57 -12.20 1.48
C CYS A 174 -11.21 -11.87 0.03
N LEU A 175 -11.66 -10.71 -0.41
CA LEU A 175 -11.32 -10.10 -1.68
C LEU A 175 -10.64 -8.75 -1.44
N ARG A 176 -9.72 -8.37 -2.35
CA ARG A 176 -9.03 -7.08 -2.30
C ARG A 176 -9.22 -6.33 -3.62
N VAL A 177 -9.82 -5.17 -3.55
CA VAL A 177 -9.93 -4.25 -4.68
C VAL A 177 -8.87 -3.16 -4.59
N THR A 178 -8.20 -2.86 -5.69
CA THR A 178 -7.31 -1.69 -5.81
C THR A 178 -8.14 -0.50 -6.25
N VAL A 179 -7.89 0.65 -5.67
CA VAL A 179 -8.54 1.92 -6.05
C VAL A 179 -8.11 2.28 -7.46
N GLY A 180 -9.08 2.36 -8.37
CA GLY A 180 -8.90 2.77 -9.75
C GLY A 180 -9.29 4.22 -9.99
N SER A 181 -9.56 4.56 -11.26
CA SER A 181 -10.20 5.82 -11.63
C SER A 181 -11.64 5.89 -11.08
N PRO A 182 -12.24 7.09 -10.94
CA PRO A 182 -13.63 7.22 -10.49
C PRO A 182 -14.61 6.34 -11.29
N ASN A 183 -14.48 6.29 -12.60
CA ASN A 183 -15.34 5.46 -13.46
C ASN A 183 -15.16 3.95 -13.20
N GLU A 184 -13.93 3.49 -12.98
CA GLU A 184 -13.66 2.08 -12.65
C GLU A 184 -14.23 1.72 -11.28
N ASN A 185 -14.09 2.62 -10.31
CA ASN A 185 -14.65 2.44 -8.97
C ASN A 185 -16.18 2.41 -8.98
N ASP A 186 -16.84 3.30 -9.74
CA ASP A 186 -18.29 3.31 -9.92
C ASP A 186 -18.80 2.04 -10.58
N ARG A 187 -18.09 1.55 -11.60
CA ARG A 187 -18.39 0.29 -12.26
C ARG A 187 -18.26 -0.90 -11.31
N PHE A 188 -17.23 -0.93 -10.48
CA PHE A 188 -17.05 -1.96 -9.46
C PHE A 188 -18.17 -1.95 -8.42
N ILE A 189 -18.52 -0.78 -7.88
CA ILE A 189 -19.60 -0.62 -6.90
C ILE A 189 -20.95 -1.04 -7.51
N GLY A 190 -21.28 -0.58 -8.72
CA GLY A 190 -22.51 -0.93 -9.41
C GLY A 190 -22.63 -2.44 -9.67
N ALA A 191 -21.55 -3.09 -10.08
CA ALA A 191 -21.53 -4.54 -10.27
C ALA A 191 -21.79 -5.30 -8.96
N LEU A 192 -21.24 -4.83 -7.83
CA LEU A 192 -21.51 -5.43 -6.52
C LEU A 192 -22.97 -5.22 -6.07
N GLN A 193 -23.56 -4.07 -6.33
CA GLN A 193 -24.97 -3.80 -6.05
C GLN A 193 -25.89 -4.77 -6.81
N GLU A 194 -25.60 -5.04 -8.08
CA GLU A 194 -26.35 -6.01 -8.90
C GLU A 194 -26.22 -7.46 -8.38
N ILE A 195 -25.07 -7.83 -7.79
CA ILE A 195 -24.82 -9.19 -7.32
C ILE A 195 -25.47 -9.44 -5.97
N ILE A 196 -25.47 -8.42 -5.08
CA ILE A 196 -25.83 -8.58 -3.66
C ILE A 196 -27.30 -8.17 -3.40
N ALA A 197 -27.90 -7.38 -4.31
CA ALA A 197 -29.32 -7.00 -4.23
C ALA A 197 -30.25 -8.18 -4.56
#